data_2b11bb7c38fe606feb5f2941ad67065a
#
_entry.id   2b11bb7c38fe606feb5f2941ad67065a
#
_cell.length_a   1.000
_cell.length_b   1.000
_cell.length_c   1.000
_cell.angle_alpha   90.00
_cell.angle_beta   90.00
_cell.angle_gamma   90.00
#
_symmetry.space_group_name_H-M   'P 1'
#
loop_
_entity.id
_entity.type
_entity.pdbx_description
1 polymer ?
#
loop_
_entity_poly.entity_id
_entity_poly.type
_entity_poly.pdbx_seq_one_letter_code
_entity_poly.pdbx_strand_id
1 'polypeptide(L)'
;LSRISKLQSINKEVGLSDHSNGILSAIISFSMGVTLIEKHFTIDNKLPGRDNKFAILPKDFSQLVESANEYNLMQKNNSKGFIKQESEVRKIYTGRWSK
;
A
#
# COMPACT_ATOMS: atom_id res chain seq x y z
N LEU A 1 5.23 10.76 -6.29
CA LEU A 1 3.82 10.36 -6.07
C LEU A 1 2.82 11.37 -6.67
N SER A 2 3.09 12.68 -6.63
CA SER A 2 2.16 13.73 -7.09
C SER A 2 1.68 13.61 -8.54
N ARG A 3 2.45 12.96 -9.41
CA ARG A 3 2.08 12.73 -10.81
C ARG A 3 1.07 11.61 -11.03
N ILE A 4 0.88 10.73 -10.05
CA ILE A 4 -0.02 9.57 -10.17
C ILE A 4 -1.44 10.03 -10.47
N SER A 5 -1.99 10.93 -9.67
CA SER A 5 -3.34 11.47 -9.87
C SER A 5 -3.53 12.15 -11.23
N LYS A 6 -2.50 12.88 -11.68
CA LYS A 6 -2.53 13.53 -13.00
C LYS A 6 -2.57 12.50 -14.14
N LEU A 7 -1.80 11.42 -14.02
CA LEU A 7 -1.79 10.35 -15.02
C LEU A 7 -3.10 9.56 -15.00
N GLN A 8 -3.70 9.36 -13.82
CA GLN A 8 -4.99 8.68 -13.68
C GLN A 8 -6.15 9.43 -14.34
N SER A 9 -6.04 10.75 -14.52
CA SER A 9 -7.01 11.52 -15.30
C SER A 9 -6.96 11.19 -16.80
N ILE A 10 -5.85 10.62 -17.27
CA ILE A 10 -5.63 10.23 -18.67
C ILE A 10 -5.91 8.74 -18.86
N ASN A 11 -5.45 7.91 -17.93
CA ASN A 11 -5.64 6.46 -17.94
C ASN A 11 -5.87 5.96 -16.52
N LYS A 12 -6.88 5.12 -16.32
CA LYS A 12 -7.20 4.55 -14.99
C LYS A 12 -6.11 3.62 -14.47
N GLU A 13 -5.40 2.93 -15.37
CA GLU A 13 -4.30 2.04 -15.02
C GLU A 13 -2.99 2.80 -15.06
N VAL A 14 -2.47 3.12 -13.87
CA VAL A 14 -1.20 3.82 -13.68
C VAL A 14 -0.32 3.00 -12.75
N GLY A 15 0.92 2.78 -13.17
CA GLY A 15 1.96 2.15 -12.37
C GLY A 15 2.90 3.17 -11.75
N LEU A 16 3.71 2.71 -10.81
CA LEU A 16 4.80 3.45 -10.20
C LEU A 16 6.13 2.71 -10.43
N SER A 17 7.06 3.36 -11.11
CA SER A 17 8.46 2.96 -11.12
C SER A 17 9.15 3.68 -9.95
N ASP A 18 9.43 2.94 -8.89
CA ASP A 18 9.90 3.48 -7.62
C ASP A 18 11.40 3.27 -7.45
N HIS A 19 12.16 4.35 -7.55
CA HIS A 19 13.62 4.40 -7.39
C HIS A 19 14.05 4.93 -6.01
N SER A 20 13.11 5.13 -5.08
CA SER A 20 13.41 5.54 -3.71
C SER A 20 13.99 4.40 -2.88
N ASN A 21 14.70 4.73 -1.80
CA ASN A 21 15.15 3.76 -0.83
C ASN A 21 13.98 3.14 -0.06
N GLY A 22 14.07 1.84 0.23
CA GLY A 22 13.04 1.13 0.99
C GLY A 22 11.74 0.95 0.22
N ILE A 23 10.65 0.73 0.94
CA ILE A 23 9.35 0.35 0.38
C ILE A 23 8.21 1.33 0.70
N LEU A 24 8.50 2.41 1.42
CA LEU A 24 7.46 3.31 1.92
C LEU A 24 6.66 3.98 0.80
N SER A 25 7.35 4.50 -0.24
CA SER A 25 6.66 5.15 -1.36
C SER A 25 5.79 4.18 -2.14
N ALA A 26 6.24 2.94 -2.31
CA ALA A 26 5.45 1.87 -2.91
C ALA A 26 4.19 1.56 -2.10
N ILE A 27 4.31 1.44 -0.77
CA ILE A 27 3.16 1.21 0.12
C ILE A 27 2.16 2.36 0.05
N ILE A 28 2.62 3.61 0.13
CA ILE A 28 1.75 4.79 0.03
C ILE A 28 1.02 4.81 -1.31
N SER A 29 1.68 4.42 -2.40
CA SER A 29 1.08 4.42 -3.73
C SER A 29 -0.10 3.47 -3.88
N PHE A 30 -0.21 2.43 -3.05
CA PHE A 30 -1.40 1.56 -3.04
C PHE A 30 -2.67 2.37 -2.75
N SER A 31 -2.63 3.26 -1.76
CA SER A 31 -3.78 4.12 -1.41
C SER A 31 -4.13 5.12 -2.52
N MET A 32 -3.21 5.37 -3.44
CA MET A 32 -3.42 6.21 -4.61
C MET A 32 -3.97 5.43 -5.81
N GLY A 33 -4.17 4.12 -5.68
CA GLY A 33 -4.78 3.28 -6.70
C GLY A 33 -3.85 2.86 -7.83
N VAL A 34 -2.53 2.79 -7.61
CA VAL A 34 -1.61 2.23 -8.62
C VAL A 34 -1.88 0.75 -8.81
N THR A 35 -1.77 0.30 -10.05
CA THR A 35 -2.04 -1.10 -10.44
C THR A 35 -0.77 -1.93 -10.60
N LEU A 36 0.38 -1.28 -10.70
CA LEU A 36 1.68 -1.91 -10.88
C LEU A 36 2.74 -1.13 -10.12
N ILE A 37 3.66 -1.84 -9.47
CA ILE A 37 4.87 -1.25 -8.89
C ILE A 37 6.09 -1.95 -9.47
N GLU A 38 7.03 -1.15 -9.94
CA GLU A 38 8.34 -1.59 -10.40
C GLU A 38 9.40 -1.07 -9.44
N LYS A 39 10.31 -1.96 -9.03
CA LYS A 39 11.37 -1.63 -8.09
C LYS A 39 12.62 -2.45 -8.35
N HIS A 40 13.80 -1.82 -8.22
CA HIS A 40 15.07 -2.55 -8.28
C HIS A 40 15.16 -3.56 -7.14
N PHE A 41 15.63 -4.75 -7.47
CA PHE A 41 15.75 -5.88 -6.56
C PHE A 41 17.16 -6.47 -6.59
N THR A 42 17.70 -6.83 -5.44
CA THR A 42 18.97 -7.51 -5.31
C THR A 42 18.99 -8.46 -4.12
N ILE A 43 19.88 -9.41 -4.15
CA ILE A 43 20.15 -10.30 -3.00
C ILE A 43 21.21 -9.72 -2.04
N ASP A 44 22.01 -8.77 -2.51
CA ASP A 44 23.03 -8.08 -1.71
C ASP A 44 23.35 -6.72 -2.33
N ASN A 45 23.15 -5.65 -1.55
CA ASN A 45 23.41 -4.27 -1.96
C ASN A 45 24.91 -3.97 -2.20
N LYS A 46 25.81 -4.83 -1.74
CA LYS A 46 27.27 -4.72 -1.95
C LYS A 46 27.72 -5.27 -3.28
N LEU A 47 26.87 -6.01 -4.00
CA LEU A 47 27.18 -6.50 -5.32
C LEU A 47 27.40 -5.34 -6.29
N PRO A 48 28.32 -5.49 -7.29
CA PRO A 48 28.56 -4.45 -8.28
C PRO A 48 27.31 -4.23 -9.14
N GLY A 49 27.04 -2.98 -9.45
CA GLY A 49 25.90 -2.57 -10.25
C GLY A 49 25.48 -1.15 -9.91
N ARG A 50 25.12 -0.38 -10.93
CA ARG A 50 24.82 1.04 -10.80
C ARG A 50 23.69 1.30 -9.80
N ASP A 51 22.64 0.50 -9.87
CA ASP A 51 21.42 0.69 -9.08
C ASP A 51 21.32 -0.27 -7.90
N ASN A 52 22.30 -1.14 -7.73
CA ASN A 52 22.26 -2.23 -6.75
C ASN A 52 22.19 -1.73 -5.29
N LYS A 53 22.83 -0.60 -5.00
CA LYS A 53 22.83 0.01 -3.67
C LYS A 53 21.45 0.58 -3.25
N PHE A 54 20.57 0.85 -4.21
CA PHE A 54 19.20 1.36 -3.98
C PHE A 54 18.14 0.26 -4.09
N ALA A 55 18.54 -0.93 -4.54
CA ALA A 55 17.63 -2.05 -4.73
C ALA A 55 17.13 -2.58 -3.37
N ILE A 56 15.93 -3.10 -3.36
CA ILE A 56 15.36 -3.76 -2.18
C ILE A 56 15.87 -5.20 -2.07
N LEU A 57 16.00 -5.66 -0.84
CA LEU A 57 16.39 -7.03 -0.52
C LEU A 57 15.17 -7.96 -0.48
N PRO A 58 15.38 -9.31 -0.50
CA PRO A 58 14.27 -10.28 -0.45
C PRO A 58 13.30 -10.05 0.72
N LYS A 59 13.81 -9.66 1.89
CA LYS A 59 12.96 -9.36 3.06
C LYS A 59 12.03 -8.18 2.81
N ASP A 60 12.54 -7.11 2.23
CA ASP A 60 11.76 -5.92 1.91
C ASP A 60 10.73 -6.21 0.82
N PHE A 61 11.11 -7.01 -0.17
CA PHE A 61 10.20 -7.43 -1.23
C PHE A 61 9.05 -8.26 -0.68
N SER A 62 9.34 -9.21 0.22
CA SER A 62 8.33 -10.01 0.91
C SER A 62 7.37 -9.12 1.70
N GLN A 63 7.89 -8.16 2.45
CA GLN A 63 7.09 -7.20 3.21
C GLN A 63 6.22 -6.32 2.30
N LEU A 64 6.73 -5.91 1.15
CA LEU A 64 5.97 -5.14 0.17
C LEU A 64 4.79 -5.95 -0.37
N VAL A 65 5.00 -7.22 -0.71
CA VAL A 65 3.94 -8.13 -1.18
C VAL A 65 2.89 -8.37 -0.10
N GLU A 66 3.29 -8.61 1.15
CA GLU A 66 2.38 -8.76 2.28
C GLU A 66 1.53 -7.48 2.47
N SER A 67 2.14 -6.31 2.41
CA SER A 67 1.44 -5.03 2.52
C SER A 67 0.42 -4.82 1.39
N ALA A 68 0.75 -5.23 0.16
CA ALA A 68 -0.17 -5.18 -0.96
C ALA A 68 -1.38 -6.10 -0.75
N ASN A 69 -1.14 -7.30 -0.23
CA ASN A 69 -2.21 -8.26 0.09
C ASN A 69 -3.13 -7.74 1.21
N GLU A 70 -2.57 -7.17 2.27
CA GLU A 70 -3.35 -6.55 3.35
C GLU A 70 -4.18 -5.37 2.82
N TYR A 71 -3.60 -4.50 2.02
CA TYR A 71 -4.33 -3.40 1.39
C TYR A 71 -5.52 -3.91 0.56
N ASN A 72 -5.31 -4.93 -0.25
CA ASN A 72 -6.37 -5.53 -1.06
C ASN A 72 -7.50 -6.13 -0.19
N LEU A 73 -7.17 -6.73 0.95
CA LEU A 73 -8.18 -7.22 1.90
C LEU A 73 -8.99 -6.08 2.51
N MET A 74 -8.33 -4.98 2.89
CA MET A 74 -9.00 -3.78 3.41
C MET A 74 -9.99 -3.19 2.40
N GLN A 75 -9.67 -3.25 1.10
CA GLN A 75 -10.55 -2.73 0.04
C GLN A 75 -11.77 -3.60 -0.24
N LYS A 76 -11.72 -4.90 0.06
CA LYS A 76 -12.83 -5.83 -0.18
C LYS A 76 -14.03 -5.62 0.75
N ASN A 77 -13.85 -4.94 1.86
CA ASN A 77 -14.88 -4.77 2.89
C ASN A 77 -15.70 -3.50 2.65
N ASN A 78 -16.47 -3.49 1.55
CA ASN A 78 -17.37 -2.40 1.18
C ASN A 78 -18.78 -2.54 1.79
N SER A 79 -18.90 -3.12 2.98
CA SER A 79 -20.22 -3.18 3.63
C SER A 79 -20.68 -1.78 4.04
N LYS A 80 -21.77 -1.34 3.45
CA LYS A 80 -22.51 -0.13 3.87
C LYS A 80 -23.22 -0.39 5.20
N GLY A 81 -22.48 -0.58 6.27
CA GLY A 81 -23.07 -0.86 7.57
C GLY A 81 -22.04 -1.33 8.58
N PHE A 82 -22.47 -1.49 9.80
CA PHE A 82 -21.60 -1.99 10.87
C PHE A 82 -21.41 -3.50 10.76
N ILE A 83 -20.18 -3.96 10.82
CA ILE A 83 -19.91 -5.38 11.00
C ILE A 83 -20.42 -5.82 12.38
N LYS A 84 -20.62 -7.13 12.57
CA LYS A 84 -21.19 -7.68 13.81
C LYS A 84 -20.43 -7.21 15.05
N GLN A 85 -19.11 -7.23 15.01
CA GLN A 85 -18.26 -6.79 16.11
C GLN A 85 -18.45 -5.29 16.43
N GLU A 86 -18.55 -4.44 15.43
CA GLU A 86 -18.82 -3.02 15.62
C GLU A 86 -20.21 -2.78 16.22
N SER A 87 -21.19 -3.56 15.81
CA SER A 87 -22.55 -3.48 16.35
C SER A 87 -22.61 -3.83 17.84
N GLU A 88 -21.84 -4.82 18.28
CA GLU A 88 -21.74 -5.19 19.70
C GLU A 88 -21.07 -4.08 20.52
N VAL A 89 -19.95 -3.56 20.07
CA VAL A 89 -19.26 -2.44 20.72
C VAL A 89 -20.15 -1.20 20.78
N ARG A 90 -20.87 -0.89 19.68
CA ARG A 90 -21.79 0.23 19.61
C ARG A 90 -22.91 0.13 20.65
N LYS A 91 -23.49 -1.05 20.87
CA LYS A 91 -24.51 -1.26 21.91
C LYS A 91 -24.00 -0.92 23.31
N ILE A 92 -22.73 -1.25 23.60
CA ILE A 92 -22.10 -0.99 24.90
C ILE A 92 -21.87 0.51 25.10
N TYR A 93 -21.47 1.23 24.05
CA TYR A 93 -21.01 2.63 24.16
C TYR A 93 -22.04 3.68 23.73
N THR A 94 -23.11 3.28 23.01
CA THR A 94 -24.14 4.23 22.59
C THR A 94 -24.85 4.83 23.80
N GLY A 95 -24.95 6.15 23.85
CA GLY A 95 -25.56 6.88 24.95
C GLY A 95 -24.61 7.21 26.12
N ARG A 96 -23.40 6.64 26.16
CA ARG A 96 -22.45 6.88 27.26
C ARG A 96 -21.96 8.34 27.31
N TRP A 97 -21.95 9.01 26.20
CA TRP A 97 -21.47 10.39 26.03
C TRP A 97 -22.56 11.37 25.55
N SER A 98 -23.78 10.88 25.32
CA SER A 98 -24.91 11.74 25.00
C SER A 98 -25.55 12.23 26.31
N LYS A 99 -25.35 13.46 26.59
CA LYS A 99 -26.11 14.19 27.61
C LYS A 99 -27.16 15.02 26.91
#